data_9323aa04c544687796a2fefcd84c6c4d
#
_entry.id   9323aa04c544687796a2fefcd84c6c4d
#
_cell.length_a   1.000
_cell.length_b   1.000
_cell.length_c   1.000
_cell.angle_alpha   90.00
_cell.angle_beta   90.00
_cell.angle_gamma   90.00
#
_symmetry.space_group_name_H-M   'P 1'
#
loop_
_entity.id
_entity.type
_entity.pdbx_description
1 polymer ?
#
loop_
_entity_poly.entity_id
_entity_poly.type
_entity_poly.pdbx_seq_one_letter_code
_entity_poly.pdbx_strand_id
1 'polypeptide(L)'
;MRILMVTPCYYPVKGGTETTVRNLAITLNKNGIKTDVMAFNMDQNRKPRWRGKTEKIDGITVYRIPALRWLPIHSRRITAGVNFVPGRFIDTLKNYDIIHFHELDFSFPFFSFPIKKPKIIHSHGIFYDFFKMHHISRFLLKHLAHLYIVISKKMKKEFMALGISENKIVHLPNSVDTDLFAPKGQKEDNLLLFVGRISGGKGLHILIKSLQHIKERIRLIVIGPPDQNVNYFQNILKMIEEENQRGEHEIKYLGAKDQNELVKWYQKASLFILPSFGEGFPVTVLEALACETPVIATPVGGIPEIIKNNETGILISPNNPKSLAEAIQHLLENKDLRYKMGREGRKYVMKWHSIENVCKKLCAIYEQLIDANKFG
;
A
#
# COMPACT_ATOMS: atom_id res chain seq x y z
N MET A 1 10.01 -23.54 -9.22
CA MET A 1 10.56 -22.28 -8.71
C MET A 1 10.06 -22.05 -7.28
N ARG A 2 10.99 -21.71 -6.37
CA ARG A 2 10.68 -21.42 -4.95
C ARG A 2 11.10 -19.99 -4.62
N ILE A 3 10.16 -19.20 -4.13
CA ILE A 3 10.36 -17.78 -3.82
C ILE A 3 10.25 -17.58 -2.31
N LEU A 4 11.18 -16.83 -1.72
CA LEU A 4 11.02 -16.34 -0.37
C LEU A 4 10.73 -14.84 -0.41
N MET A 5 9.55 -14.44 -0.01
CA MET A 5 9.20 -13.04 0.23
C MET A 5 9.66 -12.65 1.63
N VAL A 6 10.45 -11.60 1.73
CA VAL A 6 10.99 -11.09 2.99
C VAL A 6 10.45 -9.70 3.23
N THR A 7 9.79 -9.49 4.37
CA THR A 7 9.14 -8.22 4.73
C THR A 7 9.36 -7.88 6.19
N PRO A 8 9.46 -6.59 6.57
CA PRO A 8 9.59 -6.22 7.98
C PRO A 8 8.41 -6.68 8.84
N CYS A 9 7.20 -6.59 8.31
CA CYS A 9 5.98 -6.98 8.99
C CYS A 9 5.11 -7.87 8.11
N TYR A 10 4.34 -8.76 8.73
CA TYR A 10 3.37 -9.62 8.05
C TYR A 10 2.16 -9.86 8.95
N TYR A 11 1.04 -10.36 8.38
CA TYR A 11 -0.15 -10.69 9.16
C TYR A 11 0.20 -11.36 10.52
N PRO A 12 -0.39 -10.98 11.67
CA PRO A 12 -1.62 -10.19 11.84
C PRO A 12 -1.45 -8.66 11.81
N VAL A 13 -0.25 -8.13 11.57
CA VAL A 13 -0.06 -6.69 11.35
C VAL A 13 -0.81 -6.30 10.09
N LYS A 14 -1.66 -5.27 10.19
CA LYS A 14 -2.46 -4.75 9.07
C LYS A 14 -1.84 -3.49 8.49
N GLY A 15 -1.67 -3.46 7.17
CA GLY A 15 -1.16 -2.31 6.41
C GLY A 15 -1.16 -2.61 4.92
N GLY A 16 -0.90 -1.59 4.10
CA GLY A 16 -0.92 -1.74 2.63
C GLY A 16 0.12 -2.72 2.11
N THR A 17 1.36 -2.62 2.60
CA THR A 17 2.46 -3.51 2.20
C THR A 17 2.19 -4.94 2.66
N GLU A 18 1.77 -5.13 3.91
CA GLU A 18 1.48 -6.44 4.49
C GLU A 18 0.35 -7.16 3.71
N THR A 19 -0.68 -6.41 3.33
CA THR A 19 -1.78 -6.91 2.48
C THR A 19 -1.28 -7.26 1.09
N THR A 20 -0.47 -6.41 0.47
CA THR A 20 0.12 -6.67 -0.86
C THR A 20 0.97 -7.93 -0.86
N VAL A 21 1.87 -8.10 0.10
CA VAL A 21 2.73 -9.29 0.22
C VAL A 21 1.89 -10.55 0.41
N ARG A 22 0.87 -10.50 1.28
CA ARG A 22 -0.03 -11.62 1.52
C ARG A 22 -0.78 -12.04 0.26
N ASN A 23 -1.39 -11.10 -0.44
CA ASN A 23 -2.17 -11.37 -1.65
C ASN A 23 -1.27 -11.91 -2.78
N LEU A 24 -0.08 -11.32 -2.97
CA LEU A 24 0.89 -11.83 -3.94
C LEU A 24 1.33 -13.26 -3.61
N ALA A 25 1.67 -13.55 -2.35
CA ALA A 25 2.10 -14.89 -1.95
C ALA A 25 1.00 -15.94 -2.14
N ILE A 26 -0.26 -15.62 -1.81
CA ILE A 26 -1.42 -16.50 -2.03
C ILE A 26 -1.59 -16.76 -3.52
N THR A 27 -1.60 -15.71 -4.35
CA THR A 27 -1.84 -15.83 -5.79
C THR A 27 -0.71 -16.57 -6.50
N LEU A 28 0.54 -16.34 -6.14
CA LEU A 28 1.68 -17.08 -6.69
C LEU A 28 1.61 -18.57 -6.35
N ASN A 29 1.24 -18.94 -5.12
CA ASN A 29 1.04 -20.34 -4.73
C ASN A 29 -0.12 -20.98 -5.52
N LYS A 30 -1.23 -20.29 -5.72
CA LYS A 30 -2.33 -20.75 -6.58
C LYS A 30 -1.87 -21.00 -8.02
N ASN A 31 -0.93 -20.23 -8.51
CA ASN A 31 -0.34 -20.38 -9.85
C ASN A 31 0.84 -21.37 -9.90
N GLY A 32 1.05 -22.19 -8.87
CA GLY A 32 2.07 -23.24 -8.84
C GLY A 32 3.49 -22.75 -8.48
N ILE A 33 3.67 -21.50 -8.13
CA ILE A 33 4.96 -20.96 -7.69
C ILE A 33 5.03 -21.05 -6.17
N LYS A 34 5.83 -21.98 -5.64
CA LYS A 34 5.98 -22.14 -4.20
C LYS A 34 6.57 -20.88 -3.57
N THR A 35 5.73 -20.18 -2.82
CA THR A 35 6.09 -18.90 -2.19
C THR A 35 5.87 -19.01 -0.69
N ASP A 36 6.92 -18.77 0.09
CA ASP A 36 6.90 -18.69 1.54
C ASP A 36 7.25 -17.26 1.97
N VAL A 37 6.98 -16.91 3.23
CA VAL A 37 7.21 -15.55 3.76
C VAL A 37 8.15 -15.59 4.96
N MET A 38 9.06 -14.62 5.05
CA MET A 38 9.91 -14.38 6.21
C MET A 38 9.67 -12.96 6.73
N ALA A 39 9.38 -12.82 8.02
CA ALA A 39 9.11 -11.52 8.64
C ALA A 39 9.58 -11.46 10.08
N PHE A 40 9.82 -10.25 10.60
CA PHE A 40 10.06 -10.10 12.04
C PHE A 40 8.82 -10.50 12.84
N ASN A 41 9.03 -11.10 14.02
CA ASN A 41 7.95 -11.47 14.90
C ASN A 41 7.43 -10.24 15.63
N MET A 42 6.33 -9.71 15.15
CA MET A 42 5.64 -8.54 15.71
C MET A 42 4.17 -8.89 15.98
N ASP A 43 3.61 -8.31 17.02
CA ASP A 43 2.16 -8.38 17.25
C ASP A 43 1.39 -7.41 16.34
N GLN A 44 0.06 -7.43 16.42
CA GLN A 44 -0.82 -6.57 15.63
C GLN A 44 -0.57 -5.07 15.82
N ASN A 45 0.03 -4.67 16.94
CA ASN A 45 0.39 -3.29 17.28
C ASN A 45 1.86 -2.97 16.92
N ARG A 46 2.53 -3.84 16.15
CA ARG A 46 3.95 -3.74 15.78
C ARG A 46 4.92 -3.77 16.95
N LYS A 47 4.51 -4.35 18.09
CA LYS A 47 5.42 -4.58 19.21
C LYS A 47 6.28 -5.82 18.93
N PRO A 48 7.62 -5.72 19.10
CA PRO A 48 8.53 -6.82 18.80
C PRO A 48 8.39 -7.97 19.81
N ARG A 49 8.53 -9.21 19.31
CA ARG A 49 8.58 -10.44 20.12
C ARG A 49 9.91 -11.15 19.92
N TRP A 50 10.52 -11.55 21.03
CA TRP A 50 11.88 -12.12 21.10
C TRP A 50 12.01 -13.55 20.60
N ARG A 51 10.93 -14.30 20.45
CA ARG A 51 10.96 -15.70 20.03
C ARG A 51 10.65 -15.83 18.55
N GLY A 52 11.54 -16.52 17.82
CA GLY A 52 11.26 -16.94 16.45
C GLY A 52 10.34 -18.17 16.46
N LYS A 53 9.48 -18.27 15.44
CA LYS A 53 8.64 -19.45 15.19
C LYS A 53 8.42 -19.64 13.68
N THR A 54 8.03 -20.84 13.32
CA THR A 54 7.50 -21.14 11.98
C THR A 54 6.04 -21.52 12.15
N GLU A 55 5.19 -20.94 11.32
CA GLU A 55 3.73 -21.17 11.34
C GLU A 55 3.19 -21.23 9.91
N LYS A 56 1.96 -21.73 9.74
CA LYS A 56 1.24 -21.67 8.47
C LYS A 56 0.11 -20.65 8.57
N ILE A 57 0.04 -19.75 7.59
CA ILE A 57 -1.02 -18.75 7.43
C ILE A 57 -1.49 -18.81 5.99
N ASP A 58 -2.78 -19.03 5.75
CA ASP A 58 -3.37 -19.18 4.41
C ASP A 58 -2.65 -20.24 3.55
N GLY A 59 -2.16 -21.31 4.18
CA GLY A 59 -1.38 -22.36 3.49
C GLY A 59 0.10 -22.02 3.24
N ILE A 60 0.52 -20.78 3.50
CA ILE A 60 1.88 -20.26 3.31
C ILE A 60 2.71 -20.55 4.57
N THR A 61 3.96 -21.02 4.38
CA THR A 61 4.91 -21.12 5.50
C THR A 61 5.45 -19.75 5.84
N VAL A 62 5.29 -19.35 7.09
CA VAL A 62 5.77 -18.04 7.60
C VAL A 62 6.86 -18.24 8.63
N TYR A 63 8.06 -17.77 8.34
CA TYR A 63 9.20 -17.75 9.25
C TYR A 63 9.20 -16.44 10.02
N ARG A 64 8.91 -16.52 11.34
CA ARG A 64 8.98 -15.38 12.26
C ARG A 64 10.36 -15.27 12.85
N ILE A 65 11.04 -14.18 12.56
CA ILE A 65 12.37 -13.90 13.11
C ILE A 65 12.23 -13.09 14.39
N PRO A 66 13.03 -13.38 15.46
CA PRO A 66 13.09 -12.53 16.62
C PRO A 66 13.34 -11.08 16.26
N ALA A 67 12.53 -10.16 16.74
CA ALA A 67 12.71 -8.74 16.49
C ALA A 67 13.49 -8.12 17.66
N LEU A 68 14.71 -7.67 17.37
CA LEU A 68 15.60 -6.93 18.25
C LEU A 68 15.84 -5.55 17.62
N ARG A 69 15.33 -4.49 18.19
CA ARG A 69 15.72 -3.15 17.77
C ARG A 69 17.10 -2.82 18.35
N TRP A 70 18.14 -2.99 17.55
CA TRP A 70 19.52 -2.76 18.01
C TRP A 70 19.99 -1.32 17.83
N LEU A 71 19.52 -0.59 16.83
CA LEU A 71 19.87 0.82 16.63
C LEU A 71 18.65 1.59 16.09
N PRO A 72 18.12 2.55 16.83
CA PRO A 72 17.14 3.47 16.26
C PRO A 72 17.84 4.45 15.33
N ILE A 73 17.68 4.28 14.04
CA ILE A 73 18.03 5.34 13.09
C ILE A 73 16.90 6.39 13.19
N HIS A 74 17.16 7.44 13.97
CA HIS A 74 16.23 8.53 14.14
C HIS A 74 16.23 9.44 12.89
N SER A 75 15.28 9.24 12.01
CA SER A 75 14.78 10.33 11.18
C SER A 75 13.32 10.60 11.57
N ARG A 76 12.90 11.86 11.48
CA ARG A 76 11.52 12.27 11.85
C ARG A 76 10.40 11.53 11.11
N ARG A 77 10.72 10.64 10.15
CA ARG A 77 9.78 9.88 9.31
C ARG A 77 10.06 8.38 9.24
N ILE A 78 11.18 7.89 9.76
CA ILE A 78 11.61 6.49 9.59
C ILE A 78 12.05 5.93 10.95
N THR A 79 11.28 5.02 11.52
CA THR A 79 11.76 4.10 12.56
C THR A 79 12.33 2.86 11.85
N ALA A 80 13.40 3.03 11.10
CA ALA A 80 14.18 1.91 10.60
C ALA A 80 15.20 1.53 11.67
N GLY A 81 15.00 0.40 12.35
CA GLY A 81 16.02 -0.20 13.20
C GLY A 81 16.76 -1.26 12.39
N VAL A 82 18.07 -1.37 12.53
CA VAL A 82 18.78 -2.56 12.07
C VAL A 82 18.47 -3.67 13.08
N ASN A 83 17.74 -4.69 12.64
CA ASN A 83 17.45 -5.86 13.45
C ASN A 83 18.49 -6.95 13.17
N PHE A 84 18.90 -7.65 14.21
CA PHE A 84 19.78 -8.82 14.06
C PHE A 84 19.00 -9.99 13.47
N VAL A 85 19.55 -10.61 12.41
CA VAL A 85 18.98 -11.81 11.78
C VAL A 85 19.85 -13.01 12.18
N PRO A 86 19.34 -13.93 13.04
CA PRO A 86 20.11 -15.11 13.45
C PRO A 86 20.53 -15.99 12.27
N GLY A 87 21.73 -16.57 12.31
CA GLY A 87 22.34 -17.35 11.22
C GLY A 87 21.44 -18.46 10.66
N ARG A 88 20.70 -19.17 11.53
CA ARG A 88 19.75 -20.21 11.11
C ARG A 88 18.69 -19.72 10.10
N PHE A 89 18.29 -18.44 10.18
CA PHE A 89 17.35 -17.85 9.22
C PHE A 89 18.06 -17.45 7.92
N ILE A 90 19.33 -17.09 8.00
CA ILE A 90 20.17 -16.85 6.81
C ILE A 90 20.32 -18.16 6.04
N ASP A 91 20.52 -19.29 6.69
CA ASP A 91 20.60 -20.59 6.03
C ASP A 91 19.28 -20.98 5.35
N THR A 92 18.14 -20.56 5.85
CA THR A 92 16.84 -20.76 5.21
C THR A 92 16.81 -20.13 3.81
N LEU A 93 17.47 -18.98 3.60
CA LEU A 93 17.51 -18.29 2.30
C LEU A 93 18.13 -19.17 1.18
N LYS A 94 19.07 -20.05 1.53
CA LYS A 94 19.75 -20.94 0.56
C LYS A 94 18.78 -21.92 -0.13
N ASN A 95 17.63 -22.22 0.50
CA ASN A 95 16.65 -23.18 0.01
C ASN A 95 15.71 -22.62 -1.06
N TYR A 96 15.85 -21.34 -1.42
CA TYR A 96 15.01 -20.64 -2.39
C TYR A 96 15.78 -20.27 -3.63
N ASP A 97 15.05 -20.16 -4.75
CA ASP A 97 15.65 -19.79 -6.03
C ASP A 97 15.80 -18.27 -6.13
N ILE A 98 14.84 -17.51 -5.55
CA ILE A 98 14.85 -16.05 -5.50
C ILE A 98 14.49 -15.58 -4.09
N ILE A 99 15.17 -14.52 -3.64
CA ILE A 99 14.86 -13.80 -2.41
C ILE A 99 14.26 -12.44 -2.81
N HIS A 100 12.99 -12.24 -2.48
CA HIS A 100 12.23 -11.04 -2.83
C HIS A 100 11.95 -10.20 -1.59
N PHE A 101 12.72 -9.15 -1.38
CA PHE A 101 12.56 -8.22 -0.27
C PHE A 101 11.46 -7.20 -0.59
N HIS A 102 10.47 -7.10 0.29
CA HIS A 102 9.46 -6.05 0.29
C HIS A 102 9.84 -5.00 1.31
N GLU A 103 9.96 -3.76 0.89
CA GLU A 103 10.52 -2.62 1.60
C GLU A 103 12.06 -2.59 1.64
N LEU A 104 12.58 -1.38 1.78
CA LEU A 104 14.00 -1.11 1.97
C LEU A 104 14.36 -1.13 3.47
N ASP A 105 14.06 -2.24 4.14
CA ASP A 105 14.66 -2.51 5.46
C ASP A 105 16.09 -3.02 5.24
N PHE A 106 17.09 -2.30 5.76
CA PHE A 106 18.49 -2.67 5.58
C PHE A 106 18.89 -3.98 6.26
N SER A 107 18.13 -4.44 7.25
CA SER A 107 18.49 -5.61 8.04
C SER A 107 18.63 -6.85 7.16
N PHE A 108 17.56 -7.20 6.46
CA PHE A 108 17.53 -8.42 5.66
C PHE A 108 18.45 -8.39 4.43
N PRO A 109 18.42 -7.35 3.57
CA PRO A 109 19.32 -7.29 2.43
C PRO A 109 20.79 -7.31 2.84
N PHE A 110 21.18 -6.62 3.92
CA PHE A 110 22.53 -6.59 4.42
C PHE A 110 23.01 -7.97 4.88
N PHE A 111 22.24 -8.64 5.76
CA PHE A 111 22.59 -9.98 6.25
C PHE A 111 22.51 -11.06 5.16
N SER A 112 21.80 -10.83 4.07
CA SER A 112 21.73 -11.74 2.94
C SER A 112 22.87 -11.55 1.93
N PHE A 113 23.74 -10.56 2.12
CA PHE A 113 24.83 -10.24 1.15
C PHE A 113 25.70 -11.45 0.81
N PRO A 114 26.11 -12.31 1.76
CA PRO A 114 26.92 -13.50 1.45
C PRO A 114 26.20 -14.58 0.64
N ILE A 115 24.87 -14.52 0.54
CA ILE A 115 24.07 -15.53 -0.14
C ILE A 115 24.07 -15.24 -1.64
N LYS A 116 24.68 -16.16 -2.42
CA LYS A 116 24.73 -16.09 -3.89
C LYS A 116 23.40 -16.55 -4.51
N LYS A 117 22.32 -15.81 -4.29
CA LYS A 117 21.01 -16.07 -4.88
C LYS A 117 20.48 -14.78 -5.51
N PRO A 118 19.69 -14.85 -6.59
CA PRO A 118 18.99 -13.70 -7.12
C PRO A 118 18.21 -12.97 -6.05
N LYS A 119 18.41 -11.66 -5.96
CA LYS A 119 17.77 -10.77 -4.98
C LYS A 119 17.00 -9.69 -5.71
N ILE A 120 15.74 -9.50 -5.29
CA ILE A 120 14.88 -8.41 -5.73
C ILE A 120 14.59 -7.54 -4.52
N ILE A 121 14.63 -6.23 -4.68
CA ILE A 121 14.09 -5.28 -3.72
C ILE A 121 12.85 -4.63 -4.33
N HIS A 122 11.69 -4.82 -3.71
CA HIS A 122 10.43 -4.22 -4.09
C HIS A 122 10.10 -3.08 -3.11
N SER A 123 10.23 -1.86 -3.57
CA SER A 123 10.00 -0.67 -2.74
C SER A 123 8.54 -0.26 -2.80
N HIS A 124 7.87 -0.20 -1.63
CA HIS A 124 6.49 0.27 -1.48
C HIS A 124 6.40 1.67 -0.88
N GLY A 125 7.50 2.21 -0.37
CA GLY A 125 7.60 3.51 0.26
C GLY A 125 8.70 4.39 -0.33
N ILE A 126 8.65 5.68 -0.03
CA ILE A 126 9.62 6.66 -0.51
C ILE A 126 10.66 6.90 0.58
N PHE A 127 11.86 6.37 0.40
CA PHE A 127 13.03 6.69 1.24
C PHE A 127 14.06 7.57 0.50
N TYR A 128 13.62 8.27 -0.57
CA TYR A 128 14.52 9.04 -1.44
C TYR A 128 15.36 10.05 -0.66
N ASP A 129 14.74 10.85 0.20
CA ASP A 129 15.45 11.88 0.96
C ASP A 129 16.51 11.29 1.90
N PHE A 130 16.23 10.12 2.50
CA PHE A 130 17.19 9.41 3.34
C PHE A 130 18.43 9.00 2.53
N PHE A 131 18.23 8.32 1.39
CA PHE A 131 19.34 7.88 0.55
C PHE A 131 20.10 9.02 -0.11
N LYS A 132 19.42 10.13 -0.41
CA LYS A 132 20.06 11.32 -0.97
C LYS A 132 21.06 11.92 0.00
N MET A 133 20.77 11.92 1.31
CA MET A 133 21.63 12.49 2.34
C MET A 133 22.76 11.56 2.78
N HIS A 134 22.61 10.23 2.64
CA HIS A 134 23.57 9.25 3.17
C HIS A 134 24.34 8.53 2.06
N HIS A 135 25.54 8.99 1.73
CA HIS A 135 26.37 8.45 0.65
C HIS A 135 26.68 6.96 0.79
N ILE A 136 26.99 6.48 2.01
CA ILE A 136 27.27 5.06 2.27
C ILE A 136 26.03 4.21 2.00
N SER A 137 24.87 4.62 2.48
CA SER A 137 23.61 3.92 2.25
C SER A 137 23.25 3.87 0.76
N ARG A 138 23.51 4.96 0.03
CA ARG A 138 23.34 5.05 -1.41
C ARG A 138 24.28 4.11 -2.17
N PHE A 139 25.55 4.01 -1.76
CA PHE A 139 26.50 3.07 -2.35
C PHE A 139 26.04 1.63 -2.12
N LEU A 140 25.69 1.28 -0.89
CA LEU A 140 25.20 -0.05 -0.56
C LEU A 140 23.93 -0.40 -1.36
N LEU A 141 22.99 0.53 -1.48
CA LEU A 141 21.76 0.32 -2.24
C LEU A 141 22.01 -0.17 -3.66
N LYS A 142 23.05 0.31 -4.34
CA LYS A 142 23.39 -0.09 -5.73
C LYS A 142 23.80 -1.56 -5.86
N HIS A 143 24.25 -2.19 -4.77
CA HIS A 143 24.83 -3.53 -4.75
C HIS A 143 24.00 -4.56 -3.97
N LEU A 144 22.91 -4.13 -3.26
CA LEU A 144 22.10 -5.01 -2.42
C LEU A 144 21.22 -5.98 -3.21
N ALA A 145 20.83 -5.62 -4.43
CA ALA A 145 19.94 -6.45 -5.24
C ALA A 145 20.37 -6.51 -6.71
N HIS A 146 19.93 -7.55 -7.38
CA HIS A 146 20.10 -7.74 -8.82
C HIS A 146 19.05 -6.92 -9.58
N LEU A 147 17.85 -6.76 -8.99
CA LEU A 147 16.74 -6.06 -9.59
C LEU A 147 15.99 -5.25 -8.52
N TYR A 148 15.45 -4.09 -8.92
CA TYR A 148 14.62 -3.22 -8.10
C TYR A 148 13.24 -3.11 -8.73
N ILE A 149 12.20 -3.44 -7.98
CA ILE A 149 10.82 -3.22 -8.36
C ILE A 149 10.34 -1.95 -7.66
N VAL A 150 9.77 -1.05 -8.45
CA VAL A 150 9.23 0.22 -7.99
C VAL A 150 7.76 0.34 -8.39
N ILE A 151 6.93 0.88 -7.48
CA ILE A 151 5.47 0.88 -7.65
C ILE A 151 4.93 2.09 -8.43
N SER A 152 5.76 3.10 -8.72
CA SER A 152 5.34 4.27 -9.50
C SER A 152 6.47 4.79 -10.41
N LYS A 153 6.08 5.48 -11.48
CA LYS A 153 7.03 6.15 -12.39
C LYS A 153 7.85 7.23 -11.68
N LYS A 154 7.24 7.92 -10.71
CA LYS A 154 7.96 8.87 -9.85
C LYS A 154 9.08 8.15 -9.10
N MET A 155 8.79 7.02 -8.46
CA MET A 155 9.78 6.23 -7.74
C MET A 155 10.87 5.69 -8.67
N LYS A 156 10.55 5.30 -9.92
CA LYS A 156 11.56 4.93 -10.93
C LYS A 156 12.56 6.05 -11.15
N LYS A 157 12.10 7.28 -11.34
CA LYS A 157 12.96 8.46 -11.51
C LYS A 157 13.83 8.71 -10.27
N GLU A 158 13.27 8.55 -9.07
CA GLU A 158 13.98 8.70 -7.81
C GLU A 158 15.11 7.68 -7.66
N PHE A 159 14.87 6.40 -8.01
CA PHE A 159 15.89 5.35 -7.98
C PHE A 159 16.99 5.59 -9.00
N MET A 160 16.66 6.05 -10.21
CA MET A 160 17.66 6.46 -11.22
C MET A 160 18.51 7.64 -10.71
N ALA A 161 17.90 8.63 -10.05
CA ALA A 161 18.62 9.77 -9.46
C ALA A 161 19.54 9.37 -8.29
N LEU A 162 19.27 8.24 -7.61
CA LEU A 162 20.17 7.62 -6.65
C LEU A 162 21.33 6.87 -7.33
N GLY A 163 21.33 6.77 -8.66
CA GLY A 163 22.39 6.15 -9.47
C GLY A 163 22.23 4.64 -9.64
N ILE A 164 21.02 4.12 -9.49
CA ILE A 164 20.69 2.74 -9.89
C ILE A 164 20.46 2.76 -11.40
N SER A 165 21.12 1.82 -12.09
CA SER A 165 21.00 1.70 -13.55
C SER A 165 19.57 1.34 -13.98
N GLU A 166 19.06 1.96 -15.03
CA GLU A 166 17.68 1.80 -15.48
C GLU A 166 17.33 0.34 -15.81
N ASN A 167 18.28 -0.42 -16.36
CA ASN A 167 18.12 -1.85 -16.69
C ASN A 167 17.91 -2.73 -15.43
N LYS A 168 18.24 -2.22 -14.24
CA LYS A 168 17.98 -2.88 -12.95
C LYS A 168 16.68 -2.43 -12.30
N ILE A 169 15.89 -1.55 -12.94
CA ILE A 169 14.66 -1.01 -12.34
C ILE A 169 13.45 -1.43 -13.17
N VAL A 170 12.55 -2.18 -12.57
CA VAL A 170 11.28 -2.56 -13.17
C VAL A 170 10.15 -1.80 -12.48
N HIS A 171 9.29 -1.17 -13.28
CA HIS A 171 8.06 -0.57 -12.79
C HIS A 171 6.95 -1.63 -12.75
N LEU A 172 6.53 -2.02 -11.55
CA LEU A 172 5.43 -2.93 -11.29
C LEU A 172 4.51 -2.31 -10.23
N PRO A 173 3.37 -1.73 -10.63
CA PRO A 173 2.46 -1.08 -9.70
C PRO A 173 1.78 -2.08 -8.76
N ASN A 174 1.22 -1.57 -7.66
CA ASN A 174 0.40 -2.38 -6.76
C ASN A 174 -0.84 -2.94 -7.48
N SER A 175 -1.38 -4.01 -6.90
CA SER A 175 -2.54 -4.74 -7.40
C SER A 175 -3.68 -4.80 -6.39
N VAL A 176 -4.84 -5.19 -6.86
CA VAL A 176 -6.02 -5.51 -6.06
C VAL A 176 -6.62 -6.85 -6.52
N ASP A 177 -7.17 -7.60 -5.56
CA ASP A 177 -7.98 -8.77 -5.83
C ASP A 177 -9.35 -8.31 -6.38
N THR A 178 -9.53 -8.40 -7.70
CA THR A 178 -10.73 -7.92 -8.41
C THR A 178 -11.91 -8.88 -8.30
N ASP A 179 -11.72 -10.08 -7.77
CA ASP A 179 -12.79 -11.03 -7.45
C ASP A 179 -13.38 -10.73 -6.08
N LEU A 180 -12.51 -10.44 -5.09
CA LEU A 180 -12.94 -9.98 -3.77
C LEU A 180 -13.55 -8.58 -3.84
N PHE A 181 -12.84 -7.62 -4.44
CA PHE A 181 -13.30 -6.24 -4.63
C PHE A 181 -14.06 -6.14 -5.96
N ALA A 182 -15.31 -6.59 -5.94
CA ALA A 182 -16.21 -6.53 -7.08
C ALA A 182 -17.47 -5.74 -6.71
N PRO A 183 -18.12 -5.08 -7.68
CA PRO A 183 -19.37 -4.38 -7.42
C PRO A 183 -20.46 -5.38 -6.98
N LYS A 184 -21.26 -5.00 -6.00
CA LYS A 184 -22.38 -5.81 -5.50
C LYS A 184 -23.48 -4.92 -4.97
N GLY A 185 -24.71 -5.16 -5.44
CA GLY A 185 -25.88 -4.38 -5.00
C GLY A 185 -25.87 -2.95 -5.56
N GLN A 186 -26.67 -2.10 -4.95
CA GLN A 186 -26.76 -0.67 -5.31
C GLN A 186 -25.89 0.18 -4.39
N LYS A 187 -25.37 1.28 -4.93
CA LYS A 187 -24.69 2.31 -4.16
C LYS A 187 -25.70 3.07 -3.30
N GLU A 188 -25.34 3.38 -2.06
CA GLU A 188 -26.11 4.28 -1.20
C GLU A 188 -25.81 5.72 -1.62
N ASP A 189 -26.81 6.46 -2.09
CA ASP A 189 -26.64 7.87 -2.43
C ASP A 189 -26.15 8.66 -1.21
N ASN A 190 -25.28 9.65 -1.42
CA ASN A 190 -24.68 10.51 -0.39
C ASN A 190 -23.82 9.76 0.66
N LEU A 191 -23.48 8.49 0.45
CA LEU A 191 -22.51 7.76 1.26
C LEU A 191 -21.11 7.99 0.74
N LEU A 192 -20.31 8.77 1.47
CA LEU A 192 -18.89 8.97 1.23
C LEU A 192 -18.07 7.99 2.05
N LEU A 193 -16.96 7.52 1.49
CA LEU A 193 -16.05 6.60 2.15
C LEU A 193 -14.62 7.15 2.16
N PHE A 194 -14.00 7.11 3.33
CA PHE A 194 -12.56 7.30 3.51
C PHE A 194 -11.95 6.03 4.13
N VAL A 195 -10.93 5.47 3.51
CA VAL A 195 -10.18 4.33 4.04
C VAL A 195 -8.69 4.65 4.04
N GLY A 196 -8.08 4.60 5.22
CA GLY A 196 -6.66 4.85 5.38
C GLY A 196 -6.28 5.08 6.84
N ARG A 197 -4.98 5.09 7.12
CA ARG A 197 -4.49 5.47 8.46
C ARG A 197 -4.96 6.88 8.80
N ILE A 198 -5.42 7.09 10.02
CA ILE A 198 -5.87 8.42 10.47
C ILE A 198 -4.65 9.26 10.83
N SER A 199 -3.98 9.78 9.79
CA SER A 199 -2.76 10.59 9.91
C SER A 199 -2.89 11.88 9.12
N GLY A 200 -2.11 12.91 9.50
CA GLY A 200 -2.11 14.19 8.80
C GLY A 200 -1.82 14.07 7.30
N GLY A 201 -0.94 13.12 6.93
CA GLY A 201 -0.59 12.85 5.53
C GLY A 201 -1.72 12.33 4.66
N LYS A 202 -2.80 11.76 5.25
CA LYS A 202 -3.97 11.25 4.51
C LYS A 202 -5.08 12.27 4.31
N GLY A 203 -5.00 13.44 4.95
CA GLY A 203 -5.87 14.58 4.67
C GLY A 203 -7.31 14.45 5.14
N LEU A 204 -7.65 13.55 6.08
CA LEU A 204 -9.03 13.40 6.57
C LEU A 204 -9.60 14.70 7.12
N HIS A 205 -8.79 15.54 7.77
CA HIS A 205 -9.20 16.86 8.25
C HIS A 205 -9.64 17.81 7.13
N ILE A 206 -9.08 17.65 5.91
CA ILE A 206 -9.51 18.42 4.72
C ILE A 206 -10.90 17.93 4.25
N LEU A 207 -11.13 16.62 4.27
CA LEU A 207 -12.43 16.06 3.93
C LEU A 207 -13.51 16.53 4.92
N ILE A 208 -13.27 16.47 6.24
CA ILE A 208 -14.24 16.94 7.23
C ILE A 208 -14.53 18.43 7.03
N LYS A 209 -13.48 19.26 6.83
CA LYS A 209 -13.69 20.69 6.54
C LYS A 209 -14.46 20.95 5.24
N SER A 210 -14.37 20.08 4.24
CA SER A 210 -15.07 20.27 2.99
C SER A 210 -16.60 20.09 3.14
N LEU A 211 -17.05 19.30 4.12
CA LEU A 211 -18.48 19.07 4.34
C LEU A 211 -19.26 20.36 4.57
N GLN A 212 -18.65 21.35 5.25
CA GLN A 212 -19.28 22.67 5.52
C GLN A 212 -19.63 23.47 4.25
N HIS A 213 -19.14 23.03 3.09
CA HIS A 213 -19.43 23.65 1.79
C HIS A 213 -20.39 22.82 0.92
N ILE A 214 -20.91 21.70 1.45
CA ILE A 214 -21.81 20.79 0.73
C ILE A 214 -23.24 21.01 1.25
N LYS A 215 -24.20 21.15 0.33
CA LYS A 215 -25.61 21.41 0.68
C LYS A 215 -26.37 20.13 1.01
N GLU A 216 -26.02 19.04 0.32
CA GLU A 216 -26.69 17.75 0.52
C GLU A 216 -26.27 17.13 1.84
N ARG A 217 -27.20 16.47 2.52
CA ARG A 217 -26.88 15.71 3.72
C ARG A 217 -25.98 14.53 3.38
N ILE A 218 -24.76 14.54 3.92
CA ILE A 218 -23.73 13.52 3.72
C ILE A 218 -23.69 12.55 4.89
N ARG A 219 -23.48 11.28 4.55
CA ARG A 219 -23.05 10.24 5.48
C ARG A 219 -21.60 9.84 5.14
N LEU A 220 -20.66 10.20 6.00
CA LEU A 220 -19.23 9.88 5.81
C LEU A 220 -18.83 8.71 6.71
N ILE A 221 -18.36 7.63 6.10
CA ILE A 221 -17.76 6.50 6.82
C ILE A 221 -16.24 6.62 6.74
N VAL A 222 -15.62 6.60 7.91
CA VAL A 222 -14.16 6.68 8.09
C VAL A 222 -13.65 5.36 8.65
N ILE A 223 -12.72 4.70 7.92
CA ILE A 223 -12.16 3.40 8.30
C ILE A 223 -10.63 3.46 8.28
N GLY A 224 -10.02 2.96 9.34
CA GLY A 224 -8.57 2.79 9.43
C GLY A 224 -8.03 2.90 10.85
N PRO A 225 -6.79 2.45 11.07
CA PRO A 225 -6.18 2.57 12.39
C PRO A 225 -5.76 4.01 12.68
N PRO A 226 -5.72 4.41 13.96
CA PRO A 226 -5.10 5.66 14.34
C PRO A 226 -3.60 5.66 14.02
N ASP A 227 -3.04 6.84 13.81
CA ASP A 227 -1.59 7.02 13.71
C ASP A 227 -0.94 7.04 15.10
N GLN A 228 0.39 6.97 15.12
CA GLN A 228 1.19 7.14 16.34
C GLN A 228 1.08 8.58 16.90
N ASN A 229 0.73 9.55 16.08
CA ASN A 229 0.42 10.91 16.53
C ASN A 229 -0.95 10.99 17.20
N VAL A 230 -0.97 10.73 18.50
CA VAL A 230 -2.18 10.72 19.32
C VAL A 230 -2.92 12.06 19.25
N ASN A 231 -2.20 13.19 19.24
CA ASN A 231 -2.81 14.53 19.20
C ASN A 231 -3.59 14.76 17.91
N TYR A 232 -3.05 14.33 16.77
CA TYR A 232 -3.75 14.43 15.50
C TYR A 232 -5.05 13.58 15.52
N PHE A 233 -4.98 12.36 16.03
CA PHE A 233 -6.14 11.48 16.11
C PHE A 233 -7.22 12.05 17.02
N GLN A 234 -6.87 12.58 18.19
CA GLN A 234 -7.82 13.24 19.10
C GLN A 234 -8.48 14.46 18.44
N ASN A 235 -7.71 15.27 17.71
CA ASN A 235 -8.26 16.40 16.96
C ASN A 235 -9.26 15.96 15.89
N ILE A 236 -9.02 14.82 15.20
CA ILE A 236 -9.98 14.27 14.24
C ILE A 236 -11.27 13.84 14.94
N LEU A 237 -11.18 13.16 16.08
CA LEU A 237 -12.37 12.75 16.83
C LEU A 237 -13.19 13.97 17.26
N LYS A 238 -12.56 15.03 17.73
CA LYS A 238 -13.21 16.29 18.07
C LYS A 238 -13.91 16.93 16.86
N MET A 239 -13.25 16.98 15.70
CA MET A 239 -13.86 17.48 14.47
C MET A 239 -15.07 16.66 14.03
N ILE A 240 -15.03 15.34 14.19
CA ILE A 240 -16.18 14.46 13.92
C ILE A 240 -17.34 14.76 14.85
N GLU A 241 -17.06 14.93 16.14
CA GLU A 241 -18.10 15.25 17.13
C GLU A 241 -18.73 16.62 16.85
N GLU A 242 -17.93 17.66 16.61
CA GLU A 242 -18.39 19.01 16.27
C GLU A 242 -19.28 19.02 15.01
N GLU A 243 -18.89 18.26 13.96
CA GLU A 243 -19.67 18.17 12.73
C GLU A 243 -21.01 17.41 12.94
N ASN A 244 -20.99 16.32 13.71
CA ASN A 244 -22.21 15.60 14.06
C ASN A 244 -23.16 16.43 14.94
N GLN A 245 -22.63 17.29 15.83
CA GLN A 245 -23.44 18.19 16.66
C GLN A 245 -24.17 19.26 15.83
N ARG A 246 -23.61 19.69 14.69
CA ARG A 246 -24.29 20.60 13.75
C ARG A 246 -25.53 19.96 13.11
N GLY A 247 -25.55 18.63 13.00
CA GLY A 247 -26.70 17.88 12.50
C GLY A 247 -26.92 17.90 10.98
N GLU A 248 -26.08 18.63 10.24
CA GLU A 248 -26.16 18.72 8.78
C GLU A 248 -25.66 17.45 8.09
N HIS A 249 -24.62 16.82 8.62
CA HIS A 249 -24.00 15.62 8.11
C HIS A 249 -23.84 14.56 9.21
N GLU A 250 -23.57 13.31 8.81
CA GLU A 250 -23.30 12.19 9.74
C GLU A 250 -21.91 11.62 9.44
N ILE A 251 -21.01 11.64 10.43
CA ILE A 251 -19.67 11.03 10.30
C ILE A 251 -19.55 9.89 11.30
N LYS A 252 -19.19 8.68 10.80
CA LYS A 252 -18.92 7.51 11.63
C LYS A 252 -17.50 7.03 11.45
N TYR A 253 -16.71 7.01 12.54
CA TYR A 253 -15.42 6.36 12.60
C TYR A 253 -15.60 4.91 13.09
N LEU A 254 -15.17 3.94 12.26
CA LEU A 254 -15.37 2.51 12.50
C LEU A 254 -14.10 1.76 12.94
N GLY A 255 -12.98 2.47 13.11
CA GLY A 255 -11.70 1.81 13.40
C GLY A 255 -11.14 1.03 12.21
N ALA A 256 -10.15 0.17 12.47
CA ALA A 256 -9.57 -0.69 11.44
C ALA A 256 -10.46 -1.90 11.16
N LYS A 257 -10.69 -2.19 9.88
CA LYS A 257 -11.49 -3.32 9.40
C LYS A 257 -10.63 -4.32 8.62
N ASP A 258 -11.07 -5.56 8.50
CA ASP A 258 -10.47 -6.52 7.57
C ASP A 258 -11.01 -6.35 6.14
N GLN A 259 -10.41 -7.05 5.18
CA GLN A 259 -10.76 -6.91 3.77
C GLN A 259 -12.22 -7.29 3.47
N ASN A 260 -12.78 -8.31 4.17
CA ASN A 260 -14.16 -8.77 3.96
C ASN A 260 -15.18 -7.73 4.47
N GLU A 261 -14.82 -6.96 5.50
CA GLU A 261 -15.63 -5.84 5.97
C GLU A 261 -15.45 -4.61 5.08
N LEU A 262 -14.20 -4.32 4.66
CA LEU A 262 -13.88 -3.18 3.79
C LEU A 262 -14.61 -3.25 2.45
N VAL A 263 -14.64 -4.43 1.81
CA VAL A 263 -15.31 -4.58 0.51
C VAL A 263 -16.78 -4.17 0.56
N LYS A 264 -17.49 -4.46 1.66
CA LYS A 264 -18.89 -4.08 1.82
C LYS A 264 -19.09 -2.56 1.81
N TRP A 265 -18.14 -1.82 2.38
CA TRP A 265 -18.19 -0.35 2.39
C TRP A 265 -17.86 0.23 1.02
N TYR A 266 -16.86 -0.29 0.32
CA TYR A 266 -16.59 0.12 -1.06
C TYR A 266 -17.77 -0.18 -1.99
N GLN A 267 -18.43 -1.34 -1.83
CA GLN A 267 -19.61 -1.69 -2.60
C GLN A 267 -20.78 -0.72 -2.40
N LYS A 268 -20.98 -0.24 -1.18
CA LYS A 268 -22.08 0.65 -0.81
C LYS A 268 -21.80 2.12 -1.11
N ALA A 269 -20.57 2.56 -0.98
CA ALA A 269 -20.21 3.97 -1.10
C ALA A 269 -20.51 4.53 -2.50
N SER A 270 -21.10 5.71 -2.55
CA SER A 270 -21.29 6.47 -3.79
C SER A 270 -19.99 7.10 -4.28
N LEU A 271 -19.10 7.52 -3.37
CA LEU A 271 -17.81 8.11 -3.66
C LEU A 271 -16.75 7.65 -2.66
N PHE A 272 -15.53 7.43 -3.12
CA PHE A 272 -14.35 7.24 -2.28
C PHE A 272 -13.47 8.49 -2.32
N ILE A 273 -13.06 8.99 -1.15
CA ILE A 273 -12.35 10.26 -1.04
C ILE A 273 -10.98 10.04 -0.39
N LEU A 274 -9.92 10.48 -1.06
CA LEU A 274 -8.53 10.38 -0.54
C LEU A 274 -7.73 11.67 -0.79
N PRO A 275 -7.90 12.72 0.02
CA PRO A 275 -7.25 14.03 -0.16
C PRO A 275 -5.85 14.07 0.47
N SER A 276 -5.02 13.08 0.15
CA SER A 276 -3.69 12.87 0.74
C SER A 276 -2.68 13.93 0.31
N PHE A 277 -1.69 14.19 1.17
CA PHE A 277 -0.52 15.03 0.87
C PHE A 277 0.66 14.23 0.32
N GLY A 278 0.63 12.91 0.42
CA GLY A 278 1.67 12.03 -0.11
C GLY A 278 1.22 10.57 -0.13
N GLU A 279 1.48 9.91 -1.24
CA GLU A 279 1.18 8.49 -1.46
C GLU A 279 2.34 7.81 -2.20
N GLY A 280 2.51 6.51 -1.97
CA GLY A 280 3.30 5.68 -2.87
C GLY A 280 2.48 5.31 -4.10
N PHE A 281 1.64 4.29 -3.94
CA PHE A 281 0.66 3.81 -4.91
C PHE A 281 -0.51 3.19 -4.12
N PRO A 282 -1.57 3.95 -3.80
CA PRO A 282 -2.55 3.57 -2.79
C PRO A 282 -3.45 2.43 -3.27
N VAL A 283 -3.38 1.28 -2.58
CA VAL A 283 -4.24 0.11 -2.85
C VAL A 283 -5.71 0.44 -2.59
N THR A 284 -6.02 1.33 -1.64
CA THR A 284 -7.39 1.76 -1.33
C THR A 284 -8.10 2.44 -2.50
N VAL A 285 -7.34 3.12 -3.39
CA VAL A 285 -7.88 3.67 -4.64
C VAL A 285 -8.20 2.55 -5.63
N LEU A 286 -7.33 1.54 -5.73
CA LEU A 286 -7.60 0.36 -6.57
C LEU A 286 -8.82 -0.42 -6.09
N GLU A 287 -8.95 -0.60 -4.77
CA GLU A 287 -10.10 -1.26 -4.12
C GLU A 287 -11.42 -0.55 -4.42
N ALA A 288 -11.43 0.79 -4.32
CA ALA A 288 -12.59 1.59 -4.64
C ALA A 288 -13.00 1.45 -6.11
N LEU A 289 -12.04 1.64 -7.03
CA LEU A 289 -12.29 1.52 -8.47
C LEU A 289 -12.71 0.11 -8.87
N ALA A 290 -12.13 -0.93 -8.24
CA ALA A 290 -12.51 -2.32 -8.45
C ALA A 290 -13.98 -2.57 -8.07
N CYS A 291 -14.50 -1.89 -7.06
CA CYS A 291 -15.91 -1.93 -6.65
C CYS A 291 -16.83 -0.96 -7.43
N GLU A 292 -16.36 -0.37 -8.54
CA GLU A 292 -17.08 0.67 -9.31
C GLU A 292 -17.44 1.90 -8.46
N THR A 293 -16.59 2.22 -7.49
CA THR A 293 -16.75 3.43 -6.67
C THR A 293 -15.85 4.52 -7.22
N PRO A 294 -16.40 5.61 -7.78
CA PRO A 294 -15.61 6.72 -8.28
C PRO A 294 -14.76 7.35 -7.19
N VAL A 295 -13.58 7.81 -7.56
CA VAL A 295 -12.58 8.33 -6.63
C VAL A 295 -12.39 9.81 -6.82
N ILE A 296 -12.37 10.57 -5.72
CA ILE A 296 -11.87 11.94 -5.68
C ILE A 296 -10.57 11.92 -4.86
N ALA A 297 -9.46 12.32 -5.44
CA ALA A 297 -8.17 12.29 -4.78
C ALA A 297 -7.25 13.44 -5.20
N THR A 298 -6.14 13.60 -4.52
CA THR A 298 -5.08 14.57 -4.88
C THR A 298 -4.05 13.94 -5.81
N PRO A 299 -3.44 14.67 -6.76
CA PRO A 299 -2.48 14.13 -7.72
C PRO A 299 -1.08 13.95 -7.10
N VAL A 300 -0.99 13.17 -6.02
CA VAL A 300 0.28 12.92 -5.31
C VAL A 300 0.75 11.48 -5.49
N GLY A 301 2.07 11.27 -5.51
CA GLY A 301 2.68 9.95 -5.65
C GLY A 301 2.26 9.22 -6.93
N GLY A 302 1.78 7.99 -6.80
CA GLY A 302 1.29 7.17 -7.90
C GLY A 302 -0.20 7.38 -8.25
N ILE A 303 -0.93 8.25 -7.55
CA ILE A 303 -2.36 8.49 -7.83
C ILE A 303 -2.62 8.91 -9.29
N PRO A 304 -1.81 9.82 -9.91
CA PRO A 304 -2.03 10.18 -11.33
C PRO A 304 -1.80 9.03 -12.32
N GLU A 305 -1.20 7.93 -11.88
CA GLU A 305 -1.03 6.72 -12.69
C GLU A 305 -2.25 5.78 -12.60
N ILE A 306 -3.08 5.95 -11.57
CA ILE A 306 -4.30 5.15 -11.34
C ILE A 306 -5.53 5.89 -11.87
N ILE A 307 -5.61 7.19 -11.58
CA ILE A 307 -6.79 8.01 -11.91
C ILE A 307 -6.54 8.81 -13.19
N LYS A 308 -7.34 8.54 -14.17
CA LYS A 308 -7.50 9.42 -15.35
C LYS A 308 -8.54 10.46 -15.01
N ASN A 309 -8.08 11.72 -14.87
CA ASN A 309 -8.95 12.81 -14.46
C ASN A 309 -10.19 12.96 -15.35
N ASN A 310 -11.36 13.08 -14.75
CA ASN A 310 -12.69 13.14 -15.39
C ASN A 310 -13.12 11.87 -16.16
N GLU A 311 -12.30 10.80 -16.20
CA GLU A 311 -12.69 9.51 -16.80
C GLU A 311 -12.95 8.43 -15.72
N THR A 312 -11.98 8.21 -14.83
CA THR A 312 -12.06 7.17 -13.78
C THR A 312 -12.14 7.74 -12.36
N GLY A 313 -12.03 9.06 -12.22
CA GLY A 313 -12.10 9.80 -10.96
C GLY A 313 -11.81 11.28 -11.18
N ILE A 314 -11.82 12.05 -10.10
CA ILE A 314 -11.50 13.47 -10.13
C ILE A 314 -10.22 13.72 -9.32
N LEU A 315 -9.30 14.49 -9.92
CA LEU A 315 -8.09 14.95 -9.26
C LEU A 315 -8.27 16.41 -8.82
N ILE A 316 -8.06 16.66 -7.51
CA ILE A 316 -8.20 17.98 -6.89
C ILE A 316 -6.86 18.49 -6.34
N SER A 317 -6.71 19.79 -6.21
CA SER A 317 -5.53 20.39 -5.56
C SER A 317 -5.44 19.99 -4.09
N PRO A 318 -4.25 19.62 -3.58
CA PRO A 318 -4.06 19.34 -2.16
C PRO A 318 -4.42 20.54 -1.27
N ASN A 319 -4.84 20.25 -0.05
CA ASN A 319 -5.17 21.28 0.97
C ASN A 319 -6.23 22.29 0.54
N ASN A 320 -7.20 21.88 -0.27
CA ASN A 320 -8.29 22.77 -0.73
C ASN A 320 -9.67 22.17 -0.42
N PRO A 321 -10.26 22.47 0.76
CA PRO A 321 -11.57 21.95 1.14
C PRO A 321 -12.71 22.38 0.20
N LYS A 322 -12.65 23.61 -0.36
CA LYS A 322 -13.68 24.12 -1.29
C LYS A 322 -13.68 23.33 -2.59
N SER A 323 -12.50 23.16 -3.21
CA SER A 323 -12.38 22.38 -4.45
C SER A 323 -12.80 20.91 -4.22
N LEU A 324 -12.52 20.34 -3.03
CA LEU A 324 -13.00 19.02 -2.68
C LEU A 324 -14.53 18.98 -2.59
N ALA A 325 -15.15 19.96 -1.93
CA ALA A 325 -16.61 20.06 -1.84
C ALA A 325 -17.27 20.18 -3.21
N GLU A 326 -16.74 21.06 -4.09
CA GLU A 326 -17.23 21.24 -5.45
C GLU A 326 -17.18 19.93 -6.25
N ALA A 327 -16.07 19.17 -6.16
CA ALA A 327 -15.94 17.87 -6.82
C ALA A 327 -16.91 16.81 -6.25
N ILE A 328 -17.12 16.79 -4.93
CA ILE A 328 -18.10 15.91 -4.28
C ILE A 328 -19.50 16.26 -4.77
N GLN A 329 -19.90 17.53 -4.68
CA GLN A 329 -21.23 18.00 -5.08
C GLN A 329 -21.49 17.73 -6.56
N HIS A 330 -20.52 18.03 -7.43
CA HIS A 330 -20.62 17.74 -8.86
C HIS A 330 -20.93 16.26 -9.15
N LEU A 331 -20.27 15.33 -8.48
CA LEU A 331 -20.54 13.90 -8.69
C LEU A 331 -21.82 13.41 -7.99
N LEU A 332 -22.25 14.01 -6.88
CA LEU A 332 -23.50 13.65 -6.23
C LEU A 332 -24.70 14.08 -7.07
N GLU A 333 -24.67 15.27 -7.64
CA GLU A 333 -25.72 15.81 -8.53
C GLU A 333 -25.80 15.06 -9.87
N ASN A 334 -24.69 14.50 -10.37
CA ASN A 334 -24.59 13.84 -11.67
C ASN A 334 -24.46 12.31 -11.54
N LYS A 335 -25.58 11.66 -11.23
CA LYS A 335 -25.62 10.20 -10.99
C LYS A 335 -25.10 9.36 -12.16
N ASP A 336 -25.49 9.70 -13.39
CA ASP A 336 -25.06 8.99 -14.60
C ASP A 336 -23.55 9.10 -14.83
N LEU A 337 -22.99 10.30 -14.63
CA LEU A 337 -21.55 10.52 -14.69
C LEU A 337 -20.83 9.69 -13.64
N ARG A 338 -21.33 9.67 -12.41
CA ARG A 338 -20.80 8.91 -11.29
C ARG A 338 -20.73 7.41 -11.61
N TYR A 339 -21.82 6.83 -12.12
CA TYR A 339 -21.85 5.41 -12.51
C TYR A 339 -20.95 5.12 -13.72
N LYS A 340 -20.92 6.00 -14.73
CA LYS A 340 -20.02 5.86 -15.87
C LYS A 340 -18.56 5.84 -15.42
N MET A 341 -18.17 6.79 -14.57
CA MET A 341 -16.82 6.91 -14.02
C MET A 341 -16.41 5.68 -13.19
N GLY A 342 -17.33 5.14 -12.37
CA GLY A 342 -17.11 3.90 -11.62
C GLY A 342 -16.84 2.70 -12.53
N ARG A 343 -17.66 2.51 -13.58
CA ARG A 343 -17.47 1.40 -14.54
C ARG A 343 -16.15 1.53 -15.32
N GLU A 344 -15.79 2.72 -15.77
CA GLU A 344 -14.51 2.94 -16.46
C GLU A 344 -13.32 2.71 -15.51
N GLY A 345 -13.46 3.14 -14.24
CA GLY A 345 -12.46 2.86 -13.20
C GLY A 345 -12.22 1.36 -13.00
N ARG A 346 -13.29 0.57 -12.88
CA ARG A 346 -13.17 -0.90 -12.78
C ARG A 346 -12.53 -1.52 -14.01
N LYS A 347 -12.95 -1.15 -15.21
CA LYS A 347 -12.33 -1.66 -16.46
C LYS A 347 -10.82 -1.40 -16.46
N TYR A 348 -10.42 -0.20 -16.06
CA TYR A 348 -9.01 0.19 -15.98
C TYR A 348 -8.24 -0.69 -14.99
N VAL A 349 -8.79 -0.86 -13.76
CA VAL A 349 -8.15 -1.68 -12.71
C VAL A 349 -8.06 -3.14 -13.13
N MET A 350 -9.13 -3.74 -13.66
CA MET A 350 -9.11 -5.12 -14.14
C MET A 350 -8.03 -5.36 -15.19
N LYS A 351 -7.86 -4.43 -16.11
CA LYS A 351 -6.87 -4.53 -17.20
C LYS A 351 -5.42 -4.42 -16.70
N TRP A 352 -5.14 -3.50 -15.77
CA TRP A 352 -3.78 -3.11 -15.46
C TRP A 352 -3.32 -3.47 -14.05
N HIS A 353 -4.26 -3.61 -13.09
CA HIS A 353 -3.99 -3.71 -11.66
C HIS A 353 -4.66 -4.90 -10.99
N SER A 354 -5.31 -5.83 -11.73
CA SER A 354 -5.76 -7.07 -11.13
C SER A 354 -4.57 -7.86 -10.61
N ILE A 355 -4.76 -8.57 -9.50
CA ILE A 355 -3.67 -9.33 -8.87
C ILE A 355 -3.13 -10.41 -9.82
N GLU A 356 -4.00 -11.01 -10.65
CA GLU A 356 -3.63 -12.01 -11.64
C GLU A 356 -2.68 -11.42 -12.69
N ASN A 357 -2.99 -10.23 -13.22
CA ASN A 357 -2.17 -9.58 -14.23
C ASN A 357 -0.81 -9.11 -13.67
N VAL A 358 -0.80 -8.61 -12.44
CA VAL A 358 0.43 -8.22 -11.76
C VAL A 358 1.29 -9.45 -11.42
N CYS A 359 0.68 -10.55 -10.93
CA CYS A 359 1.39 -11.80 -10.70
C CYS A 359 1.97 -12.41 -11.97
N LYS A 360 1.24 -12.39 -13.10
CA LYS A 360 1.80 -12.84 -14.39
C LYS A 360 3.07 -12.08 -14.78
N LYS A 361 3.05 -10.74 -14.62
CA LYS A 361 4.25 -9.91 -14.86
C LYS A 361 5.38 -10.25 -13.90
N LEU A 362 5.04 -10.46 -12.61
CA LEU A 362 6.03 -10.81 -11.59
C LEU A 362 6.66 -12.18 -11.87
N CYS A 363 5.88 -13.17 -12.33
CA CYS A 363 6.39 -14.48 -12.75
C CYS A 363 7.41 -14.34 -13.89
N ALA A 364 7.09 -13.57 -14.93
CA ALA A 364 8.02 -13.32 -16.04
C ALA A 364 9.33 -12.64 -15.57
N ILE A 365 9.25 -11.71 -14.62
CA ILE A 365 10.43 -11.09 -14.00
C ILE A 365 11.27 -12.13 -13.26
N TYR A 366 10.65 -13.06 -12.53
CA TYR A 366 11.37 -14.12 -11.83
C TYR A 366 12.07 -15.08 -12.79
N GLU A 367 11.41 -15.49 -13.87
CA GLU A 367 11.96 -16.37 -14.88
C GLU A 367 13.18 -15.73 -15.56
N GLN A 368 13.05 -14.49 -16.03
CA GLN A 368 14.17 -13.74 -16.62
C GLN A 368 15.37 -13.63 -15.68
N LEU A 369 15.10 -13.38 -14.38
CA LEU A 369 16.19 -13.23 -13.40
C LEU A 369 16.90 -14.55 -13.11
N ILE A 370 16.19 -15.69 -13.11
CA ILE A 370 16.80 -17.03 -12.96
C ILE A 370 17.65 -17.36 -14.18
N ASP A 371 17.13 -17.11 -15.39
CA ASP A 371 17.86 -17.42 -16.61
C ASP A 371 19.12 -16.55 -16.74
N ALA A 372 19.07 -15.29 -16.44
CA ALA A 372 20.24 -14.41 -16.41
C ALA A 372 21.33 -14.89 -15.42
N ASN A 373 20.93 -15.49 -14.27
CA ASN A 373 21.89 -16.01 -13.28
C ASN A 373 22.45 -17.40 -13.59
N LYS A 374 21.90 -18.14 -14.55
CA LYS A 374 22.48 -19.44 -14.99
C LYS A 374 23.72 -19.26 -15.86
N PHE A 375 23.90 -18.09 -16.45
CA PHE A 375 24.97 -17.80 -17.42
C PHE A 375 26.02 -16.78 -16.89
N GLY A 376 25.93 -16.33 -15.65
CA GLY A 376 26.86 -15.46 -14.93
C GLY A 376 27.48 -16.17 -13.72
#